data_dd3936abf2b8c3263d12d7f44d0b4fe2
#
_entry.id   dd3936abf2b8c3263d12d7f44d0b4fe2
#
_cell.length_a   1.000
_cell.length_b   1.000
_cell.length_c   1.000
_cell.angle_alpha   90.00
_cell.angle_beta   90.00
_cell.angle_gamma   90.00
#
_symmetry.space_group_name_H-M   'P 1'
#
loop_
_entity.id
_entity.type
_entity.pdbx_description
1 polymer ?
#
loop_
_entity_poly.entity_id
_entity_poly.type
_entity_poly.pdbx_seq_one_letter_code
_entity_poly.pdbx_strand_id
1 'polypeptide(L)'
;MYAVSTYMRRLRTSICFLSSEPTQRAAAAAEAAATMLARFGYTSSCKPASSSSSKPSAAATMNTSWRCRGASTGMVAGRREEEDEWRRYLAPERLEVLAHLEPWAEAHMLPLLKPADEVWQPSDLLPDAAALGADGFHAACLELRARAEGVPDAQLVCLVGNMVTEEALPTYQSMSNRFEATRDTTGADGTAWARWIRGWSAEENRHGDVLSRYMSLSGRLDMRQVERTVHRLIASGMAMHAPASPYHGFVYVAFQERATSVSHGNTARQVRGHGDVALARICGAIAGDEKRHEAAYTRVVAKLFEVDPDAAVRAMAYMMRRRITMPAALMDDGRDADLFAHYAAAAQQAGVYTTSDYRSILEHLIRQWRVEDLAEGLSGEGRRARDYVCALPEKIRRMEEKSHDRANRARKQPTPVPFSWIFDRPVSVMLP
;
A
#
# COMPACT_ATOMS: atom_id res chain seq x y z
N MET A 1 22.37 9.23 17.27
CA MET A 1 20.95 9.28 17.65
C MET A 1 20.70 9.67 19.11
N TYR A 2 21.46 9.18 20.09
CA TYR A 2 21.29 9.57 21.51
C TYR A 2 21.51 11.07 21.82
N ALA A 3 22.39 11.75 21.09
CA ALA A 3 22.69 13.16 21.30
C ALA A 3 21.56 14.13 20.87
N VAL A 4 20.74 13.75 19.90
CA VAL A 4 19.64 14.58 19.39
C VAL A 4 18.42 14.53 20.33
N SER A 5 18.16 13.40 20.96
CA SER A 5 17.05 13.24 21.90
C SER A 5 17.23 14.06 23.18
N THR A 6 18.46 14.16 23.68
CA THR A 6 18.76 14.92 24.93
C THR A 6 18.71 16.44 24.69
N TYR A 7 19.03 16.90 23.47
CA TYR A 7 18.98 18.30 23.11
C TYR A 7 17.53 18.81 22.93
N MET A 8 16.67 17.99 22.38
CA MET A 8 15.23 18.32 22.20
C MET A 8 14.45 18.36 23.54
N ARG A 9 14.89 17.62 24.57
CA ARG A 9 14.30 17.72 25.91
C ARG A 9 14.65 19.03 26.63
N ARG A 10 15.84 19.61 26.39
CA ARG A 10 16.23 20.89 26.99
C ARG A 10 15.56 22.11 26.36
N LEU A 11 15.14 22.02 25.08
CA LEU A 11 14.39 23.10 24.42
C LEU A 11 12.93 23.20 24.89
N ARG A 12 12.32 22.09 25.32
CA ARG A 12 10.93 22.13 25.86
C ARG A 12 10.80 22.85 27.19
N THR A 13 11.85 22.94 27.99
CA THR A 13 11.82 23.59 29.31
C THR A 13 12.05 25.11 29.26
N SER A 14 12.56 25.63 28.13
CA SER A 14 12.86 27.08 27.99
C SER A 14 11.79 27.90 27.27
N ILE A 15 10.77 27.26 26.69
CA ILE A 15 9.72 27.93 25.89
C ILE A 15 8.40 28.13 26.65
N CYS A 16 8.33 27.73 27.92
CA CYS A 16 7.09 27.78 28.70
C CYS A 16 6.76 29.15 29.34
N PHE A 17 7.54 30.20 29.11
CA PHE A 17 7.18 31.53 29.58
C PHE A 17 7.45 32.55 28.48
N LEU A 18 6.43 32.96 27.74
CA LEU A 18 6.16 34.29 27.19
C LEU A 18 5.00 34.24 26.16
N SER A 19 3.92 34.87 26.55
CA SER A 19 2.84 35.60 25.85
C SER A 19 2.21 35.14 24.53
N SER A 20 0.93 35.02 24.57
CA SER A 20 -0.20 35.35 23.68
C SER A 20 0.15 36.01 22.33
N GLU A 21 0.05 35.27 21.23
CA GLU A 21 -0.56 35.50 19.92
C GLU A 21 -0.03 34.52 18.85
N PRO A 22 -0.88 33.89 18.02
CA PRO A 22 -0.45 32.83 17.09
C PRO A 22 0.47 33.28 15.95
N THR A 23 0.42 34.55 15.58
CA THR A 23 1.21 35.13 14.47
C THR A 23 2.68 35.35 14.80
N GLN A 24 3.01 35.64 16.07
CA GLN A 24 4.41 35.82 16.47
C GLN A 24 5.16 34.50 16.66
N ARG A 25 4.47 33.40 16.93
CA ARG A 25 5.09 32.08 17.06
C ARG A 25 5.54 31.49 15.73
N ALA A 26 4.83 31.77 14.64
CA ALA A 26 5.22 31.31 13.30
C ALA A 26 6.46 32.05 12.79
N ALA A 27 6.59 33.35 13.04
CA ALA A 27 7.75 34.15 12.68
C ALA A 27 9.03 33.73 13.43
N ALA A 28 8.93 33.49 14.73
CA ALA A 28 10.06 33.02 15.55
C ALA A 28 10.56 31.62 15.17
N ALA A 29 9.65 30.73 14.76
CA ALA A 29 10.01 29.39 14.30
C ALA A 29 10.72 29.43 12.92
N ALA A 30 10.29 30.32 12.02
CA ALA A 30 10.91 30.50 10.71
C ALA A 30 12.33 31.12 10.84
N GLU A 31 12.53 32.04 11.74
CA GLU A 31 13.82 32.70 11.99
C GLU A 31 14.84 31.75 12.66
N ALA A 32 14.36 30.87 13.57
CA ALA A 32 15.17 29.81 14.16
C ALA A 32 15.61 28.76 13.13
N ALA A 33 14.75 28.41 12.18
CA ALA A 33 15.04 27.47 11.10
C ALA A 33 16.06 28.07 10.11
N ALA A 34 15.92 29.35 9.75
CA ALA A 34 16.86 30.05 8.86
C ALA A 34 18.28 30.20 9.50
N THR A 35 18.35 30.45 10.79
CA THR A 35 19.62 30.55 11.53
C THR A 35 20.30 29.18 11.66
N MET A 36 19.54 28.09 11.71
CA MET A 36 20.07 26.72 11.77
C MET A 36 20.65 26.30 10.41
N LEU A 37 20.01 26.64 9.29
CA LEU A 37 20.51 26.36 7.93
C LEU A 37 21.81 27.13 7.60
N ALA A 38 21.97 28.34 8.08
CA ALA A 38 23.18 29.14 7.90
C ALA A 38 24.40 28.57 8.65
N ARG A 39 24.21 27.85 9.75
CA ARG A 39 25.31 27.22 10.53
C ARG A 39 25.82 25.90 9.93
N PHE A 40 25.11 25.28 8.99
CA PHE A 40 25.53 24.03 8.33
C PHE A 40 26.14 24.22 6.94
N GLY A 41 26.47 25.43 6.50
CA GLY A 41 27.35 25.67 5.36
C GLY A 41 26.80 25.30 3.99
N TYR A 42 25.48 25.28 3.77
CA TYR A 42 24.88 25.11 2.46
C TYR A 42 24.68 26.46 1.78
N THR A 43 25.74 26.96 1.09
CA THR A 43 25.61 28.07 0.14
C THR A 43 25.56 27.48 -1.28
N SER A 44 24.40 27.52 -1.89
CA SER A 44 24.24 27.27 -3.32
C SER A 44 24.70 28.49 -4.10
N SER A 45 25.89 28.42 -4.71
CA SER A 45 26.41 29.42 -5.64
C SER A 45 26.22 28.94 -7.06
N CYS A 46 25.23 29.46 -7.76
CA CYS A 46 25.14 29.37 -9.22
C CYS A 46 25.90 30.52 -9.84
N LYS A 47 27.00 30.26 -10.57
CA LYS A 47 27.62 31.18 -11.53
C LYS A 47 27.43 30.67 -12.96
N PRO A 48 27.17 31.55 -13.94
CA PRO A 48 26.96 31.16 -15.33
C PRO A 48 28.29 30.80 -16.02
N ALA A 49 28.23 29.76 -16.86
CA ALA A 49 29.38 29.30 -17.63
C ALA A 49 29.55 30.11 -18.90
N SER A 50 30.77 30.65 -19.11
CA SER A 50 31.23 31.20 -20.37
C SER A 50 31.89 30.10 -21.23
N SER A 51 31.60 30.16 -22.51
CA SER A 51 32.08 29.28 -23.57
C SER A 51 33.60 29.45 -23.85
N SER A 52 34.33 28.33 -23.99
CA SER A 52 35.54 28.27 -24.82
C SER A 52 35.77 26.83 -25.32
N SER A 53 36.09 26.78 -26.61
CA SER A 53 36.33 25.61 -27.45
C SER A 53 37.71 24.99 -27.23
N SER A 54 37.80 23.64 -27.18
CA SER A 54 38.94 22.89 -27.71
C SER A 54 38.59 21.41 -27.87
N LYS A 55 39.06 20.82 -28.99
CA LYS A 55 38.79 19.45 -29.47
C LYS A 55 39.84 18.43 -28.94
N PRO A 56 39.76 17.15 -29.29
CA PRO A 56 39.57 16.03 -28.36
C PRO A 56 40.78 15.08 -28.27
N SER A 57 40.81 14.28 -27.21
CA SER A 57 41.65 13.07 -27.17
C SER A 57 40.82 11.87 -26.75
N ALA A 58 41.01 10.76 -27.44
CA ALA A 58 40.28 9.51 -27.34
C ALA A 58 40.64 8.75 -26.05
N ALA A 59 39.61 8.36 -25.29
CA ALA A 59 39.68 7.28 -24.30
C ALA A 59 38.36 6.55 -24.24
N ALA A 60 38.42 5.23 -24.22
CA ALA A 60 37.35 4.29 -24.39
C ALA A 60 36.20 4.47 -23.36
N THR A 61 35.00 4.74 -23.86
CA THR A 61 33.78 4.76 -23.11
C THR A 61 33.07 3.43 -23.22
N MET A 62 32.98 2.67 -22.14
CA MET A 62 32.08 1.54 -22.04
C MET A 62 30.63 2.09 -22.02
N ASN A 63 29.98 1.88 -23.16
CA ASN A 63 28.60 2.34 -23.38
C ASN A 63 27.66 1.22 -22.95
N THR A 64 27.16 1.25 -21.71
CA THR A 64 26.04 0.43 -21.27
C THR A 64 24.74 1.09 -21.68
N SER A 65 24.40 0.96 -22.96
CA SER A 65 23.07 1.33 -23.44
C SER A 65 22.07 0.27 -23.03
N TRP A 66 21.20 0.58 -22.06
CA TRP A 66 19.98 -0.16 -21.81
C TRP A 66 19.04 0.02 -22.98
N ARG A 67 19.07 -0.93 -23.92
CA ARG A 67 18.09 -0.99 -24.99
C ARG A 67 16.86 -1.74 -24.49
N CYS A 68 15.83 -1.00 -24.06
CA CYS A 68 14.48 -1.53 -24.02
C CYS A 68 14.04 -1.88 -25.45
N ARG A 69 14.01 -3.17 -25.78
CA ARG A 69 13.42 -3.64 -27.05
C ARG A 69 11.91 -3.77 -26.86
N GLY A 70 11.17 -3.00 -27.62
CA GLY A 70 9.85 -3.39 -28.13
C GLY A 70 8.67 -3.15 -27.23
N ALA A 71 8.22 -1.88 -27.06
CA ALA A 71 6.84 -1.57 -26.66
C ALA A 71 6.43 -0.15 -27.08
N SER A 72 6.78 0.33 -28.28
CA SER A 72 6.54 1.75 -28.61
C SER A 72 5.11 2.09 -29.08
N THR A 73 4.33 1.16 -29.57
CA THR A 73 2.96 1.43 -30.06
C THR A 73 1.90 1.29 -28.98
N GLY A 74 2.04 0.34 -28.05
CA GLY A 74 1.10 0.16 -26.93
C GLY A 74 1.22 1.25 -25.85
N MET A 75 2.42 1.81 -25.62
CA MET A 75 2.65 2.88 -24.65
C MET A 75 2.09 4.23 -25.08
N VAL A 76 1.99 4.51 -26.38
CA VAL A 76 1.42 5.80 -26.87
C VAL A 76 -0.10 5.78 -26.80
N ALA A 77 -0.75 4.66 -27.12
CA ALA A 77 -2.20 4.51 -26.98
C ALA A 77 -2.64 4.56 -25.52
N GLY A 78 -1.95 3.85 -24.62
CA GLY A 78 -2.25 3.86 -23.19
C GLY A 78 -2.09 5.24 -22.54
N ARG A 79 -1.09 6.02 -22.96
CA ARG A 79 -0.88 7.39 -22.46
C ARG A 79 -2.01 8.35 -22.89
N ARG A 80 -2.53 8.23 -24.10
CA ARG A 80 -3.67 9.04 -24.56
C ARG A 80 -4.95 8.69 -23.82
N GLU A 81 -5.22 7.42 -23.59
CA GLU A 81 -6.35 6.98 -22.77
C GLU A 81 -6.27 7.51 -21.33
N GLU A 82 -5.08 7.52 -20.73
CA GLU A 82 -4.86 8.08 -19.39
C GLU A 82 -5.05 9.60 -19.37
N GLU A 83 -4.56 10.33 -20.38
CA GLU A 83 -4.76 11.78 -20.48
C GLU A 83 -6.23 12.15 -20.70
N ASP A 84 -6.95 11.41 -21.53
CA ASP A 84 -8.37 11.63 -21.79
C ASP A 84 -9.24 11.29 -20.57
N GLU A 85 -8.89 10.22 -19.85
CA GLU A 85 -9.55 9.85 -18.62
C GLU A 85 -9.26 10.87 -17.50
N TRP A 86 -8.01 11.33 -17.39
CA TRP A 86 -7.60 12.38 -16.46
C TRP A 86 -8.40 13.68 -16.66
N ARG A 87 -8.56 14.15 -17.91
CA ARG A 87 -9.34 15.35 -18.24
C ARG A 87 -10.82 15.22 -17.85
N ARG A 88 -11.39 14.03 -17.97
CA ARG A 88 -12.80 13.79 -17.62
C ARG A 88 -13.05 13.84 -16.11
N TYR A 89 -12.15 13.30 -15.30
CA TYR A 89 -12.33 13.17 -13.85
C TYR A 89 -11.75 14.32 -13.04
N LEU A 90 -10.97 15.18 -13.66
CA LEU A 90 -10.50 16.43 -13.06
C LEU A 90 -11.20 17.66 -13.66
N ALA A 91 -12.29 17.47 -14.41
CA ALA A 91 -13.16 18.55 -14.79
C ALA A 91 -13.73 19.24 -13.53
N PRO A 92 -13.90 20.57 -13.52
CA PRO A 92 -14.37 21.31 -12.35
C PRO A 92 -15.61 20.71 -11.70
N GLU A 93 -16.57 20.23 -12.50
CA GLU A 93 -17.82 19.64 -12.03
C GLU A 93 -17.57 18.35 -11.20
N ARG A 94 -16.54 17.59 -11.52
CA ARG A 94 -16.17 16.38 -10.78
C ARG A 94 -15.46 16.70 -9.45
N LEU A 95 -14.66 17.74 -9.45
CA LEU A 95 -14.02 18.23 -8.23
C LEU A 95 -15.04 18.82 -7.27
N GLU A 96 -16.06 19.52 -7.79
CA GLU A 96 -17.19 20.05 -7.02
C GLU A 96 -17.99 18.93 -6.32
N VAL A 97 -18.23 17.80 -6.97
CA VAL A 97 -18.88 16.63 -6.34
C VAL A 97 -18.14 16.23 -5.06
N LEU A 98 -16.82 16.14 -5.12
CA LEU A 98 -16.01 15.75 -3.96
C LEU A 98 -15.97 16.82 -2.86
N ALA A 99 -15.96 18.09 -3.23
CA ALA A 99 -16.06 19.20 -2.28
C ALA A 99 -17.41 19.18 -1.55
N HIS A 100 -18.51 18.94 -2.27
CA HIS A 100 -19.84 18.79 -1.66
C HIS A 100 -19.99 17.55 -0.80
N LEU A 101 -19.19 16.49 -1.03
CA LEU A 101 -19.19 15.27 -0.23
C LEU A 101 -18.36 15.40 1.05
N GLU A 102 -17.62 16.48 1.26
CA GLU A 102 -16.77 16.62 2.46
C GLU A 102 -17.58 16.54 3.78
N PRO A 103 -18.73 17.25 3.98
CA PRO A 103 -19.52 17.10 5.20
C PRO A 103 -20.07 15.67 5.38
N TRP A 104 -20.37 15.00 4.28
CA TRP A 104 -20.78 13.59 4.31
C TRP A 104 -19.61 12.69 4.75
N ALA A 105 -18.40 12.92 4.23
CA ALA A 105 -17.20 12.19 4.63
C ALA A 105 -16.88 12.40 6.13
N GLU A 106 -17.06 13.61 6.64
CA GLU A 106 -16.91 13.89 8.07
C GLU A 106 -17.90 13.08 8.92
N ALA A 107 -19.15 12.97 8.50
CA ALA A 107 -20.18 12.27 9.24
C ALA A 107 -20.14 10.74 9.12
N HIS A 108 -19.64 10.20 8.00
CA HIS A 108 -19.78 8.77 7.67
C HIS A 108 -18.47 8.01 7.47
N MET A 109 -17.37 8.71 7.24
CA MET A 109 -16.05 8.13 7.01
C MET A 109 -15.15 8.29 8.24
N LEU A 110 -14.98 9.53 8.75
CA LEU A 110 -14.13 9.79 9.91
C LEU A 110 -14.49 8.98 11.17
N PRO A 111 -15.77 8.69 11.49
CA PRO A 111 -16.10 7.86 12.65
C PRO A 111 -15.64 6.41 12.56
N LEU A 112 -15.10 5.99 11.40
CA LEU A 112 -14.51 4.66 11.24
C LEU A 112 -13.03 4.61 11.67
N LEU A 113 -12.38 5.74 11.86
CA LEU A 113 -11.10 5.81 12.57
C LEU A 113 -11.36 5.64 14.07
N LYS A 114 -10.49 4.92 14.73
CA LYS A 114 -10.55 4.77 16.19
C LYS A 114 -9.76 5.87 16.89
N PRO A 115 -10.23 6.32 18.06
CA PRO A 115 -9.40 7.15 18.94
C PRO A 115 -8.08 6.47 19.29
N ALA A 116 -7.01 7.24 19.41
CA ALA A 116 -5.67 6.71 19.67
C ALA A 116 -5.59 5.84 20.94
N ASP A 117 -6.41 6.14 21.94
CA ASP A 117 -6.47 5.40 23.22
C ASP A 117 -7.26 4.08 23.12
N GLU A 118 -7.98 3.86 22.02
CA GLU A 118 -8.79 2.65 21.79
C GLU A 118 -8.17 1.69 20.77
N VAL A 119 -7.08 2.09 20.12
CA VAL A 119 -6.39 1.24 19.15
C VAL A 119 -5.34 0.38 19.84
N TRP A 120 -5.22 -0.86 19.41
CA TRP A 120 -4.14 -1.73 19.84
C TRP A 120 -2.77 -1.18 19.39
N GLN A 121 -1.74 -1.46 20.17
CA GLN A 121 -0.35 -1.13 19.83
C GLN A 121 0.47 -2.42 19.68
N PRO A 122 1.59 -2.41 18.94
CA PRO A 122 2.45 -3.58 18.80
C PRO A 122 2.87 -4.21 20.14
N SER A 123 3.05 -3.41 21.19
CA SER A 123 3.36 -3.88 22.56
C SER A 123 2.23 -4.66 23.22
N ASP A 124 0.97 -4.52 22.75
CA ASP A 124 -0.16 -5.30 23.26
C ASP A 124 -0.18 -6.74 22.72
N LEU A 125 0.53 -6.97 21.62
CA LEU A 125 0.50 -8.22 20.86
C LEU A 125 1.83 -8.99 20.89
N LEU A 126 2.92 -8.30 21.23
CA LEU A 126 4.29 -8.83 21.26
C LEU A 126 4.89 -8.72 22.67
N PRO A 127 5.93 -9.50 22.99
CA PRO A 127 6.66 -9.33 24.24
C PRO A 127 7.10 -7.88 24.44
N ASP A 128 6.78 -7.31 25.60
CA ASP A 128 7.18 -5.97 26.01
C ASP A 128 8.10 -6.02 27.23
N ALA A 129 9.34 -5.53 27.04
CA ALA A 129 10.34 -5.55 28.09
C ALA A 129 10.00 -4.64 29.28
N ALA A 130 9.24 -3.55 29.04
CA ALA A 130 8.84 -2.65 30.11
C ALA A 130 7.80 -3.30 31.04
N ALA A 131 6.90 -4.10 30.48
CA ALA A 131 5.87 -4.81 31.24
C ALA A 131 6.41 -6.09 31.92
N LEU A 132 7.32 -6.82 31.24
CA LEU A 132 7.75 -8.15 31.67
C LEU A 132 9.08 -8.17 32.45
N GLY A 133 9.85 -7.09 32.42
CA GLY A 133 11.22 -7.08 32.85
C GLY A 133 12.16 -7.92 31.98
N ALA A 134 13.45 -7.92 32.24
CA ALA A 134 14.46 -8.55 31.36
C ALA A 134 14.24 -10.07 31.21
N ASP A 135 14.10 -10.79 32.34
CA ASP A 135 13.94 -12.24 32.33
C ASP A 135 12.63 -12.69 31.74
N GLY A 136 11.53 -12.01 32.08
CA GLY A 136 10.20 -12.26 31.51
C GLY A 136 10.14 -12.00 30.01
N PHE A 137 10.76 -10.92 29.56
CA PHE A 137 10.88 -10.61 28.14
C PHE A 137 11.68 -11.69 27.40
N HIS A 138 12.82 -12.13 27.96
CA HIS A 138 13.62 -13.19 27.37
C HIS A 138 12.81 -14.49 27.24
N ALA A 139 12.13 -14.91 28.31
CA ALA A 139 11.29 -16.09 28.31
C ALA A 139 10.18 -16.02 27.25
N ALA A 140 9.47 -14.90 27.18
CA ALA A 140 8.42 -14.67 26.19
C ALA A 140 8.94 -14.70 24.73
N CYS A 141 10.15 -14.19 24.49
CA CYS A 141 10.81 -14.29 23.19
C CYS A 141 11.16 -15.74 22.82
N LEU A 142 11.63 -16.55 23.77
CA LEU A 142 11.89 -17.98 23.54
C LEU A 142 10.60 -18.74 23.21
N GLU A 143 9.51 -18.46 23.91
CA GLU A 143 8.19 -19.03 23.60
C GLU A 143 7.68 -18.63 22.22
N LEU A 144 7.85 -17.36 21.81
CA LEU A 144 7.50 -16.88 20.48
C LEU A 144 8.29 -17.66 19.42
N ARG A 145 9.60 -17.81 19.60
CA ARG A 145 10.45 -18.57 18.68
C ARG A 145 10.04 -20.03 18.57
N ALA A 146 9.75 -20.68 19.68
CA ALA A 146 9.28 -22.07 19.68
C ALA A 146 7.98 -22.25 18.88
N ARG A 147 7.03 -21.31 18.99
CA ARG A 147 5.81 -21.32 18.19
C ARG A 147 6.10 -21.06 16.71
N ALA A 148 6.98 -20.10 16.40
CA ALA A 148 7.33 -19.74 15.04
C ALA A 148 8.05 -20.88 14.27
N GLU A 149 8.70 -21.82 14.96
CA GLU A 149 9.32 -23.00 14.32
C GLU A 149 8.29 -23.87 13.59
N GLY A 150 7.06 -23.94 14.08
CA GLY A 150 5.97 -24.69 13.45
C GLY A 150 5.41 -24.05 12.17
N VAL A 151 5.73 -22.78 11.88
CA VAL A 151 5.21 -22.08 10.70
C VAL A 151 5.99 -22.51 9.45
N PRO A 152 5.32 -23.06 8.40
CA PRO A 152 6.00 -23.48 7.16
C PRO A 152 6.64 -22.31 6.40
N ASP A 153 7.72 -22.59 5.68
CA ASP A 153 8.44 -21.58 4.89
C ASP A 153 7.56 -20.87 3.86
N ALA A 154 6.62 -21.57 3.24
CA ALA A 154 5.64 -20.95 2.32
C ALA A 154 4.78 -19.88 3.02
N GLN A 155 4.39 -20.12 4.29
CA GLN A 155 3.66 -19.16 5.10
C GLN A 155 4.53 -17.96 5.52
N LEU A 156 5.81 -18.23 5.81
CA LEU A 156 6.78 -17.16 6.11
C LEU A 156 6.99 -16.25 4.89
N VAL A 157 7.08 -16.82 3.68
CA VAL A 157 7.17 -16.03 2.42
C VAL A 157 5.92 -15.17 2.25
N CYS A 158 4.73 -15.72 2.47
CA CYS A 158 3.48 -14.95 2.40
C CYS A 158 3.44 -13.83 3.45
N LEU A 159 3.91 -14.11 4.66
CA LEU A 159 3.96 -13.13 5.74
C LEU A 159 4.91 -11.97 5.41
N VAL A 160 6.08 -12.26 4.81
CA VAL A 160 7.01 -11.22 4.34
C VAL A 160 6.36 -10.36 3.26
N GLY A 161 5.69 -10.95 2.27
CA GLY A 161 5.01 -10.18 1.24
C GLY A 161 3.91 -9.27 1.78
N ASN A 162 3.14 -9.73 2.77
CA ASN A 162 2.18 -8.88 3.48
C ASN A 162 2.91 -7.72 4.18
N MET A 163 3.93 -8.00 4.99
CA MET A 163 4.67 -6.97 5.72
C MET A 163 5.36 -5.96 4.80
N VAL A 164 5.98 -6.42 3.70
CA VAL A 164 6.60 -5.53 2.70
C VAL A 164 5.55 -4.59 2.08
N THR A 165 4.31 -5.06 1.91
CA THR A 165 3.18 -4.23 1.47
C THR A 165 2.85 -3.18 2.52
N GLU A 166 2.71 -3.56 3.79
CA GLU A 166 2.38 -2.64 4.89
C GLU A 166 3.46 -1.56 5.10
N GLU A 167 4.73 -1.94 5.03
CA GLU A 167 5.87 -1.03 5.18
C GLU A 167 6.03 -0.05 4.00
N ALA A 168 5.36 -0.28 2.86
CA ALA A 168 5.38 0.64 1.73
C ALA A 168 4.43 1.85 1.91
N LEU A 169 3.89 2.07 3.10
CA LEU A 169 3.00 3.18 3.47
C LEU A 169 3.46 4.57 2.99
N PRO A 170 4.77 4.95 3.00
CA PRO A 170 5.21 6.24 2.44
C PRO A 170 4.81 6.45 0.98
N THR A 171 4.78 5.40 0.17
CA THR A 171 4.33 5.46 -1.23
C THR A 171 2.82 5.64 -1.35
N TYR A 172 2.04 5.03 -0.46
CA TYR A 172 0.57 5.17 -0.43
C TYR A 172 0.15 6.57 -0.04
N GLN A 173 0.80 7.14 0.99
CA GLN A 173 0.61 8.52 1.40
C GLN A 173 0.92 9.51 0.27
N SER A 174 2.05 9.33 -0.40
CA SER A 174 2.45 10.16 -1.54
C SER A 174 1.47 10.04 -2.70
N MET A 175 0.95 8.83 -2.96
CA MET A 175 -0.03 8.61 -4.02
C MET A 175 -1.39 9.21 -3.68
N SER A 176 -1.86 9.07 -2.45
CA SER A 176 -3.14 9.65 -2.00
C SER A 176 -3.14 11.17 -2.14
N ASN A 177 -2.00 11.82 -1.91
CA ASN A 177 -1.84 13.26 -2.09
C ASN A 177 -1.76 13.74 -3.56
N ARG A 178 -1.84 12.82 -4.54
CA ARG A 178 -2.03 13.19 -5.96
C ARG A 178 -3.49 13.46 -6.32
N PHE A 179 -4.43 13.03 -5.49
CA PHE A 179 -5.86 13.13 -5.80
C PHE A 179 -6.38 14.54 -5.50
N GLU A 180 -6.68 15.31 -6.57
CA GLU A 180 -7.31 16.63 -6.43
C GLU A 180 -8.59 16.55 -5.61
N ALA A 181 -8.94 17.63 -4.93
CA ALA A 181 -10.10 17.79 -4.05
C ALA A 181 -10.10 16.92 -2.77
N THR A 182 -9.23 15.92 -2.64
CA THR A 182 -9.17 15.05 -1.44
C THR A 182 -7.78 15.00 -0.80
N ARG A 183 -6.79 15.66 -1.39
CA ARG A 183 -5.42 15.68 -0.89
C ARG A 183 -5.25 16.53 0.37
N ASP A 184 -4.26 16.18 1.16
CA ASP A 184 -3.73 16.99 2.26
C ASP A 184 -2.63 17.90 1.73
N THR A 185 -2.96 19.14 1.39
CA THR A 185 -2.06 20.07 0.70
C THR A 185 -0.91 20.53 1.59
N THR A 186 -1.17 20.72 2.88
CA THR A 186 -0.19 21.25 3.84
C THR A 186 0.42 20.16 4.73
N GLY A 187 -0.09 18.95 4.70
CA GLY A 187 0.23 17.89 5.66
C GLY A 187 -0.51 18.05 7.01
N ALA A 188 -1.36 19.07 7.13
CA ALA A 188 -2.13 19.40 8.33
C ALA A 188 -3.48 20.06 8.03
N ASP A 189 -4.01 19.88 6.82
CA ASP A 189 -5.30 20.48 6.43
C ASP A 189 -6.45 19.97 7.31
N GLY A 190 -7.41 20.85 7.58
CA GLY A 190 -8.57 20.56 8.41
C GLY A 190 -9.69 19.80 7.71
N THR A 191 -9.60 19.57 6.41
CA THR A 191 -10.64 18.89 5.63
C THR A 191 -10.87 17.46 6.13
N ALA A 192 -12.09 16.95 5.98
CA ALA A 192 -12.42 15.59 6.36
C ALA A 192 -11.55 14.57 5.60
N TRP A 193 -11.27 14.83 4.32
CA TRP A 193 -10.41 13.99 3.51
C TRP A 193 -8.97 13.92 4.01
N ALA A 194 -8.37 15.07 4.33
CA ALA A 194 -7.02 15.14 4.85
C ALA A 194 -6.89 14.51 6.25
N ARG A 195 -7.88 14.74 7.11
CA ARG A 195 -7.97 14.10 8.44
C ARG A 195 -8.08 12.58 8.32
N TRP A 196 -8.87 12.10 7.36
CA TRP A 196 -8.97 10.66 7.08
C TRP A 196 -7.61 10.09 6.67
N ILE A 197 -6.94 10.67 5.66
CA ILE A 197 -5.65 10.15 5.17
C ILE A 197 -4.63 10.07 6.29
N ARG A 198 -4.52 11.09 7.15
CA ARG A 198 -3.58 11.05 8.28
C ARG A 198 -3.97 10.03 9.34
N GLY A 199 -5.25 9.92 9.68
CA GLY A 199 -5.74 8.95 10.65
C GLY A 199 -5.58 7.52 10.17
N TRP A 200 -5.95 7.26 8.92
CA TRP A 200 -5.74 5.99 8.25
C TRP A 200 -4.24 5.63 8.21
N SER A 201 -3.36 6.53 7.77
CA SER A 201 -1.91 6.28 7.77
C SER A 201 -1.36 5.98 9.18
N ALA A 202 -1.90 6.58 10.22
CA ALA A 202 -1.49 6.30 11.60
C ALA A 202 -1.95 4.89 12.04
N GLU A 203 -3.10 4.43 11.57
CA GLU A 203 -3.56 3.06 11.81
C GLU A 203 -2.75 2.04 11.01
N GLU A 204 -2.47 2.28 9.73
CA GLU A 204 -1.67 1.43 8.84
C GLU A 204 -0.22 1.26 9.33
N ASN A 205 0.39 2.34 9.83
CA ASN A 205 1.77 2.29 10.31
C ASN A 205 2.01 1.21 11.39
N ARG A 206 0.98 0.84 12.14
CA ARG A 206 1.09 -0.21 13.17
C ARG A 206 1.15 -1.60 12.56
N HIS A 207 0.57 -1.81 11.38
CA HIS A 207 0.52 -3.10 10.70
C HIS A 207 1.93 -3.54 10.30
N GLY A 208 2.66 -2.68 9.60
CA GLY A 208 4.06 -2.93 9.24
C GLY A 208 4.94 -3.11 10.50
N ASP A 209 4.81 -2.21 11.48
CA ASP A 209 5.60 -2.25 12.72
C ASP A 209 5.42 -3.57 13.49
N VAL A 210 4.20 -4.02 13.72
CA VAL A 210 3.96 -5.27 14.48
C VAL A 210 4.46 -6.51 13.74
N LEU A 211 4.29 -6.54 12.40
CA LEU A 211 4.77 -7.65 11.58
C LEU A 211 6.30 -7.70 11.53
N SER A 212 6.95 -6.56 11.34
CA SER A 212 8.40 -6.42 11.33
C SER A 212 9.02 -6.84 12.67
N ARG A 213 8.43 -6.41 13.78
CA ARG A 213 8.88 -6.84 15.13
C ARG A 213 8.68 -8.34 15.36
N TYR A 214 7.53 -8.89 14.99
CA TYR A 214 7.31 -10.34 15.09
C TYR A 214 8.37 -11.11 14.31
N MET A 215 8.62 -10.72 13.05
CA MET A 215 9.63 -11.37 12.20
C MET A 215 11.02 -11.31 12.81
N SER A 216 11.42 -10.16 13.32
CA SER A 216 12.72 -9.99 13.99
C SER A 216 12.86 -10.88 15.24
N LEU A 217 11.80 -10.96 16.05
CA LEU A 217 11.80 -11.78 17.27
C LEU A 217 11.75 -13.28 16.96
N SER A 218 11.11 -13.68 15.87
CA SER A 218 10.97 -15.09 15.50
C SER A 218 12.31 -15.78 15.16
N GLY A 219 13.27 -15.01 14.61
CA GLY A 219 14.56 -15.54 14.16
C GLY A 219 14.49 -16.45 12.93
N ARG A 220 13.31 -16.53 12.24
CA ARG A 220 13.08 -17.42 11.11
C ARG A 220 13.42 -16.79 9.76
N LEU A 221 13.67 -15.47 9.74
CA LEU A 221 13.79 -14.65 8.53
C LEU A 221 15.12 -13.90 8.49
N ASP A 222 15.69 -13.77 7.30
CA ASP A 222 16.80 -12.85 7.03
C ASP A 222 16.26 -11.41 6.94
N MET A 223 16.16 -10.77 8.10
CA MET A 223 15.62 -9.40 8.19
C MET A 223 16.41 -8.42 7.33
N ARG A 224 17.71 -8.64 7.10
CA ARG A 224 18.49 -7.77 6.22
C ARG A 224 18.00 -7.82 4.78
N GLN A 225 17.59 -8.99 4.28
CA GLN A 225 17.03 -9.13 2.94
C GLN A 225 15.59 -8.57 2.88
N VAL A 226 14.81 -8.78 3.92
CA VAL A 226 13.47 -8.23 4.06
C VAL A 226 13.52 -6.70 4.04
N GLU A 227 14.35 -6.07 4.89
CA GLU A 227 14.53 -4.62 4.96
C GLU A 227 15.03 -4.01 3.64
N ARG A 228 15.90 -4.71 2.91
CA ARG A 228 16.33 -4.31 1.56
C ARG A 228 15.18 -4.32 0.56
N THR A 229 14.31 -5.32 0.65
CA THR A 229 13.12 -5.40 -0.22
C THR A 229 12.18 -4.24 0.05
N VAL A 230 11.90 -3.92 1.31
CA VAL A 230 11.12 -2.73 1.71
C VAL A 230 11.75 -1.45 1.16
N HIS A 231 13.05 -1.26 1.38
CA HIS A 231 13.76 -0.09 0.88
C HIS A 231 13.66 0.09 -0.64
N ARG A 232 13.87 -1.01 -1.39
CA ARG A 232 13.77 -1.00 -2.85
C ARG A 232 12.35 -0.76 -3.33
N LEU A 233 11.35 -1.34 -2.67
CA LEU A 233 9.94 -1.12 -3.02
C LEU A 233 9.55 0.35 -2.83
N ILE A 234 9.88 0.96 -1.69
CA ILE A 234 9.60 2.39 -1.44
C ILE A 234 10.31 3.26 -2.49
N ALA A 235 11.57 2.95 -2.83
CA ALA A 235 12.33 3.67 -3.85
C ALA A 235 11.76 3.48 -5.27
N SER A 236 11.13 2.35 -5.56
CA SER A 236 10.47 2.08 -6.85
C SER A 236 9.12 2.77 -6.99
N GLY A 237 8.50 3.16 -5.88
CA GLY A 237 7.18 3.78 -5.84
C GLY A 237 6.05 2.79 -6.04
N MET A 238 4.92 3.28 -6.56
CA MET A 238 3.70 2.49 -6.74
C MET A 238 3.12 2.69 -8.14
N ALA A 239 2.76 1.61 -8.80
CA ALA A 239 2.17 1.60 -10.13
C ALA A 239 0.67 1.27 -10.05
N MET A 240 -0.17 2.26 -9.72
CA MET A 240 -1.63 2.08 -9.72
C MET A 240 -2.21 1.97 -11.13
N HIS A 241 -1.49 2.44 -12.15
CA HIS A 241 -1.92 2.47 -13.57
C HIS A 241 -3.25 3.18 -13.79
N ALA A 242 -3.53 4.24 -13.04
CA ALA A 242 -4.73 5.05 -13.13
C ALA A 242 -4.43 6.55 -13.08
N PRO A 243 -5.35 7.40 -13.61
CA PRO A 243 -5.25 8.85 -13.48
C PRO A 243 -5.25 9.28 -12.02
N ALA A 244 -4.77 10.50 -11.75
CA ALA A 244 -4.80 11.13 -10.42
C ALA A 244 -6.24 11.59 -10.07
N SER A 245 -7.19 10.70 -10.20
CA SER A 245 -8.61 10.91 -9.99
C SER A 245 -9.08 10.19 -8.72
N PRO A 246 -9.74 10.89 -7.79
CA PRO A 246 -10.29 10.27 -6.59
C PRO A 246 -11.28 9.14 -6.88
N TYR A 247 -12.05 9.20 -7.96
CA TYR A 247 -12.97 8.12 -8.36
C TYR A 247 -12.21 6.79 -8.56
N HIS A 248 -11.11 6.83 -9.31
CA HIS A 248 -10.25 5.66 -9.52
C HIS A 248 -9.53 5.24 -8.24
N GLY A 249 -9.04 6.23 -7.49
CA GLY A 249 -8.36 5.99 -6.22
C GLY A 249 -9.24 5.28 -5.22
N PHE A 250 -10.46 5.75 -4.98
CA PHE A 250 -11.39 5.14 -4.03
C PHE A 250 -11.81 3.73 -4.44
N VAL A 251 -12.03 3.47 -5.74
CA VAL A 251 -12.29 2.10 -6.24
C VAL A 251 -11.09 1.20 -6.01
N TYR A 252 -9.87 1.69 -6.30
CA TYR A 252 -8.65 0.95 -6.07
C TYR A 252 -8.48 0.59 -4.59
N VAL A 253 -8.58 1.58 -3.70
CA VAL A 253 -8.36 1.38 -2.27
C VAL A 253 -9.45 0.50 -1.65
N ALA A 254 -10.74 0.68 -2.01
CA ALA A 254 -11.82 -0.19 -1.54
C ALA A 254 -11.57 -1.68 -1.89
N PHE A 255 -10.97 -1.93 -3.05
CA PHE A 255 -10.58 -3.30 -3.44
C PHE A 255 -9.39 -3.80 -2.61
N GLN A 256 -8.37 -2.96 -2.42
CA GLN A 256 -7.14 -3.33 -1.71
C GLN A 256 -7.38 -3.61 -0.23
N GLU A 257 -8.10 -2.75 0.47
CA GLU A 257 -8.45 -2.94 1.89
C GLU A 257 -9.17 -4.27 2.12
N ARG A 258 -10.07 -4.64 1.21
CA ARG A 258 -10.69 -5.95 1.30
C ARG A 258 -9.70 -7.07 0.99
N ALA A 259 -8.79 -6.89 0.04
CA ALA A 259 -7.78 -7.88 -0.31
C ALA A 259 -6.81 -8.11 0.85
N THR A 260 -6.36 -7.06 1.54
CA THR A 260 -5.51 -7.14 2.73
C THR A 260 -6.25 -7.78 3.90
N SER A 261 -7.51 -7.39 4.17
CA SER A 261 -8.37 -8.06 5.17
C SER A 261 -8.48 -9.57 4.92
N VAL A 262 -8.70 -9.99 3.67
CA VAL A 262 -8.77 -11.41 3.28
C VAL A 262 -7.42 -12.09 3.48
N SER A 263 -6.33 -11.51 3.01
CA SER A 263 -4.98 -12.07 3.10
C SER A 263 -4.55 -12.27 4.57
N HIS A 264 -4.69 -11.24 5.40
CA HIS A 264 -4.38 -11.33 6.83
C HIS A 264 -5.31 -12.30 7.57
N GLY A 265 -6.59 -12.33 7.23
CA GLY A 265 -7.56 -13.28 7.80
C GLY A 265 -7.23 -14.74 7.44
N ASN A 266 -6.81 -15.01 6.20
CA ASN A 266 -6.35 -16.33 5.76
C ASN A 266 -5.05 -16.72 6.46
N THR A 267 -4.08 -15.81 6.53
CA THR A 267 -2.83 -16.00 7.27
C THR A 267 -3.11 -16.34 8.73
N ALA A 268 -3.96 -15.57 9.41
CA ALA A 268 -4.33 -15.81 10.81
C ALA A 268 -4.89 -17.22 11.04
N ARG A 269 -5.76 -17.69 10.14
CA ARG A 269 -6.36 -19.02 10.23
C ARG A 269 -5.32 -20.12 10.05
N GLN A 270 -4.44 -19.95 9.07
CA GLN A 270 -3.44 -20.96 8.72
C GLN A 270 -2.33 -21.06 9.78
N VAL A 271 -1.77 -19.93 10.23
CA VAL A 271 -0.71 -19.96 11.26
C VAL A 271 -1.24 -20.46 12.61
N ARG A 272 -2.53 -20.23 12.92
CA ARG A 272 -3.18 -20.86 14.07
C ARG A 272 -3.20 -22.39 13.95
N GLY A 273 -3.46 -22.92 12.74
CA GLY A 273 -3.38 -24.36 12.46
C GLY A 273 -1.99 -24.95 12.64
N HIS A 274 -0.95 -24.12 12.50
CA HIS A 274 0.46 -24.49 12.74
C HIS A 274 0.94 -24.21 14.18
N GLY A 275 0.03 -23.79 15.07
CA GLY A 275 0.32 -23.61 16.50
C GLY A 275 0.77 -22.19 16.90
N ASP A 276 0.99 -21.27 15.96
CA ASP A 276 1.34 -19.90 16.31
C ASP A 276 0.10 -19.03 16.55
N VAL A 277 -0.41 -19.11 17.76
CA VAL A 277 -1.57 -18.33 18.21
C VAL A 277 -1.26 -16.84 18.38
N ALA A 278 -0.01 -16.46 18.62
CA ALA A 278 0.40 -15.06 18.74
C ALA A 278 0.37 -14.38 17.37
N LEU A 279 1.00 -14.99 16.35
CA LEU A 279 0.93 -14.50 14.98
C LEU A 279 -0.52 -14.48 14.46
N ALA A 280 -1.32 -15.49 14.82
CA ALA A 280 -2.74 -15.51 14.45
C ALA A 280 -3.52 -14.32 15.06
N ARG A 281 -3.20 -13.90 16.28
CA ARG A 281 -3.80 -12.70 16.89
C ARG A 281 -3.36 -11.43 16.17
N ILE A 282 -2.08 -11.30 15.84
CA ILE A 282 -1.53 -10.16 15.09
C ILE A 282 -2.25 -10.02 13.75
N CYS A 283 -2.24 -11.05 12.92
CA CYS A 283 -2.89 -11.01 11.61
C CYS A 283 -4.42 -10.80 11.72
N GLY A 284 -5.05 -11.33 12.76
CA GLY A 284 -6.47 -11.11 13.04
C GLY A 284 -6.81 -9.67 13.43
N ALA A 285 -5.93 -9.00 14.19
CA ALA A 285 -6.07 -7.59 14.56
C ALA A 285 -5.94 -6.69 13.32
N ILE A 286 -4.92 -6.92 12.48
CA ILE A 286 -4.74 -6.22 11.21
C ILE A 286 -5.98 -6.43 10.32
N ALA A 287 -6.41 -7.68 10.09
CA ALA A 287 -7.60 -7.96 9.27
C ALA A 287 -8.87 -7.25 9.77
N GLY A 288 -8.97 -6.98 11.07
CA GLY A 288 -10.05 -6.21 11.68
C GLY A 288 -9.99 -4.73 11.36
N ASP A 289 -8.79 -4.14 11.34
CA ASP A 289 -8.56 -2.75 10.96
C ASP A 289 -8.83 -2.57 9.45
N GLU A 290 -8.28 -3.43 8.60
CA GLU A 290 -8.51 -3.45 7.16
C GLU A 290 -10.00 -3.50 6.79
N LYS A 291 -10.78 -4.27 7.55
CA LYS A 291 -12.23 -4.33 7.34
C LYS A 291 -12.94 -3.01 7.65
N ARG A 292 -12.44 -2.23 8.61
CA ARG A 292 -12.98 -0.89 8.90
C ARG A 292 -12.61 0.10 7.80
N HIS A 293 -11.36 0.04 7.33
CA HIS A 293 -10.88 0.86 6.23
C HIS A 293 -11.65 0.52 4.94
N GLU A 294 -11.85 -0.77 4.63
CA GLU A 294 -12.73 -1.22 3.53
C GLU A 294 -14.12 -0.59 3.64
N ALA A 295 -14.73 -0.61 4.83
CA ALA A 295 -16.05 -0.04 5.02
C ALA A 295 -16.10 1.46 4.72
N ALA A 296 -15.05 2.22 5.05
CA ALA A 296 -14.96 3.63 4.75
C ALA A 296 -14.91 3.88 3.24
N TYR A 297 -13.96 3.28 2.55
CA TYR A 297 -13.79 3.47 1.12
C TYR A 297 -14.97 2.91 0.31
N THR A 298 -15.54 1.78 0.72
CA THR A 298 -16.73 1.21 0.09
C THR A 298 -17.94 2.14 0.22
N ARG A 299 -18.12 2.82 1.37
CA ARG A 299 -19.18 3.82 1.55
C ARG A 299 -18.98 5.04 0.65
N VAL A 300 -17.73 5.53 0.52
CA VAL A 300 -17.44 6.66 -0.39
C VAL A 300 -17.82 6.30 -1.82
N VAL A 301 -17.39 5.14 -2.31
CA VAL A 301 -17.71 4.70 -3.67
C VAL A 301 -19.22 4.48 -3.84
N ALA A 302 -19.92 3.91 -2.84
CA ALA A 302 -21.38 3.81 -2.87
C ALA A 302 -22.04 5.20 -3.01
N LYS A 303 -21.53 6.21 -2.31
CA LYS A 303 -22.02 7.58 -2.40
C LYS A 303 -21.72 8.20 -3.78
N LEU A 304 -20.58 7.89 -4.38
CA LEU A 304 -20.29 8.30 -5.76
C LEU A 304 -21.26 7.66 -6.76
N PHE A 305 -21.65 6.40 -6.57
CA PHE A 305 -22.69 5.75 -7.38
C PHE A 305 -24.06 6.40 -7.25
N GLU A 306 -24.39 6.97 -6.08
CA GLU A 306 -25.65 7.71 -5.89
C GLU A 306 -25.66 9.05 -6.61
N VAL A 307 -24.55 9.81 -6.56
CA VAL A 307 -24.51 11.20 -7.04
C VAL A 307 -24.00 11.33 -8.48
N ASP A 308 -23.18 10.37 -8.94
CA ASP A 308 -22.56 10.36 -10.27
C ASP A 308 -22.34 8.93 -10.78
N PRO A 309 -23.42 8.18 -11.05
CA PRO A 309 -23.35 6.76 -11.39
C PRO A 309 -22.56 6.47 -12.67
N ASP A 310 -22.63 7.36 -13.66
CA ASP A 310 -21.93 7.19 -14.93
C ASP A 310 -20.41 7.23 -14.74
N ALA A 311 -19.90 8.23 -14.03
CA ALA A 311 -18.46 8.33 -13.78
C ALA A 311 -17.98 7.22 -12.84
N ALA A 312 -18.74 6.89 -11.80
CA ALA A 312 -18.38 5.84 -10.85
C ALA A 312 -18.24 4.47 -11.52
N VAL A 313 -19.21 4.06 -12.35
CA VAL A 313 -19.15 2.75 -13.04
C VAL A 313 -18.04 2.71 -14.10
N ARG A 314 -17.77 3.84 -14.76
CA ARG A 314 -16.68 3.94 -15.74
C ARG A 314 -15.32 3.87 -15.07
N ALA A 315 -15.14 4.53 -13.92
CA ALA A 315 -13.92 4.42 -13.10
C ALA A 315 -13.71 2.97 -12.63
N MET A 316 -14.76 2.30 -12.15
CA MET A 316 -14.70 0.89 -11.79
C MET A 316 -14.28 0.01 -12.97
N ALA A 317 -14.91 0.18 -14.13
CA ALA A 317 -14.57 -0.58 -15.34
C ALA A 317 -13.13 -0.32 -15.80
N TYR A 318 -12.65 0.93 -15.69
CA TYR A 318 -11.28 1.28 -16.00
C TYR A 318 -10.31 0.53 -15.11
N MET A 319 -10.49 0.59 -13.79
CA MET A 319 -9.63 -0.11 -12.84
C MET A 319 -9.62 -1.63 -13.07
N MET A 320 -10.79 -2.22 -13.37
CA MET A 320 -10.88 -3.65 -13.66
C MET A 320 -10.18 -4.05 -14.98
N ARG A 321 -10.19 -3.20 -16.01
CA ARG A 321 -9.44 -3.43 -17.26
C ARG A 321 -7.93 -3.38 -17.03
N ARG A 322 -7.47 -2.49 -16.17
CA ARG A 322 -6.05 -2.35 -15.79
C ARG A 322 -5.60 -3.46 -14.83
N ARG A 323 -6.52 -4.22 -14.27
CA ARG A 323 -6.32 -5.26 -13.26
C ARG A 323 -5.71 -4.65 -11.99
N ILE A 324 -6.54 -4.47 -10.99
CA ILE A 324 -6.06 -4.03 -9.68
C ILE A 324 -5.01 -5.04 -9.20
N THR A 325 -3.80 -4.56 -9.02
CA THR A 325 -2.64 -5.34 -8.60
C THR A 325 -2.25 -4.90 -7.20
N MET A 326 -1.71 -5.80 -6.42
CA MET A 326 -1.17 -5.53 -5.09
C MET A 326 -0.16 -4.36 -5.15
N PRO A 327 -0.17 -3.45 -4.17
CA PRO A 327 0.77 -2.32 -4.14
C PRO A 327 2.24 -2.73 -4.24
N ALA A 328 2.59 -3.86 -3.62
CA ALA A 328 3.95 -4.42 -3.64
C ALA A 328 4.33 -5.11 -4.97
N ALA A 329 3.57 -4.93 -6.06
CA ALA A 329 3.89 -5.54 -7.36
C ALA A 329 5.26 -5.13 -7.93
N LEU A 330 5.84 -4.01 -7.45
CA LEU A 330 7.19 -3.56 -7.81
C LEU A 330 8.28 -4.03 -6.83
N MET A 331 7.98 -5.01 -5.96
CA MET A 331 8.97 -5.54 -5.01
C MET A 331 10.19 -6.11 -5.73
N ASP A 332 11.37 -5.82 -5.18
CA ASP A 332 12.66 -6.25 -5.70
C ASP A 332 13.62 -6.48 -4.52
N ASP A 333 14.20 -7.67 -4.41
CA ASP A 333 15.23 -7.99 -3.42
C ASP A 333 16.67 -7.82 -3.94
N GLY A 334 16.79 -7.46 -5.24
CA GLY A 334 18.06 -7.32 -5.95
C GLY A 334 18.70 -8.65 -6.37
N ARG A 335 17.98 -9.76 -6.30
CA ARG A 335 18.46 -11.12 -6.62
C ARG A 335 17.52 -11.87 -7.57
N ASP A 336 16.22 -11.84 -7.29
CA ASP A 336 15.19 -12.49 -8.08
C ASP A 336 14.45 -11.48 -8.96
N ALA A 337 14.66 -11.56 -10.28
CA ALA A 337 14.03 -10.65 -11.24
C ALA A 337 12.51 -10.84 -11.35
N ASP A 338 11.99 -12.00 -10.94
CA ASP A 338 10.59 -12.38 -10.98
C ASP A 338 9.98 -12.52 -9.57
N LEU A 339 10.58 -11.85 -8.57
CA LEU A 339 10.24 -11.99 -7.15
C LEU A 339 8.74 -11.89 -6.88
N PHE A 340 8.06 -10.88 -7.46
CA PHE A 340 6.61 -10.73 -7.27
C PHE A 340 5.81 -11.91 -7.85
N ALA A 341 6.21 -12.42 -9.01
CA ALA A 341 5.54 -13.57 -9.64
C ALA A 341 5.72 -14.84 -8.80
N HIS A 342 6.91 -15.06 -8.27
CA HIS A 342 7.21 -16.19 -7.40
C HIS A 342 6.46 -16.09 -6.07
N TYR A 343 6.46 -14.90 -5.46
CA TYR A 343 5.67 -14.63 -4.25
C TYR A 343 4.16 -14.86 -4.49
N ALA A 344 3.61 -14.32 -5.59
CA ALA A 344 2.21 -14.48 -5.92
C ALA A 344 1.83 -15.96 -6.13
N ALA A 345 2.72 -16.76 -6.74
CA ALA A 345 2.53 -18.20 -6.89
C ALA A 345 2.55 -18.92 -5.53
N ALA A 346 3.45 -18.53 -4.62
CA ALA A 346 3.48 -19.06 -3.26
C ALA A 346 2.18 -18.71 -2.48
N ALA A 347 1.72 -17.46 -2.55
CA ALA A 347 0.49 -17.01 -1.91
C ALA A 347 -0.75 -17.73 -2.45
N GLN A 348 -0.83 -17.91 -3.77
CA GLN A 348 -1.89 -18.69 -4.44
C GLN A 348 -1.90 -20.13 -3.95
N GLN A 349 -0.74 -20.79 -3.89
CA GLN A 349 -0.64 -22.20 -3.51
C GLN A 349 -0.87 -22.40 -2.01
N ALA A 350 -0.40 -21.48 -1.18
CA ALA A 350 -0.64 -21.49 0.25
C ALA A 350 -2.08 -21.14 0.63
N GLY A 351 -2.89 -20.64 -0.31
CA GLY A 351 -4.24 -20.19 -0.05
C GLY A 351 -4.32 -18.95 0.83
N VAL A 352 -3.27 -18.13 0.83
CA VAL A 352 -3.25 -16.85 1.56
C VAL A 352 -4.00 -15.79 0.76
N TYR A 353 -3.74 -15.72 -0.54
CA TYR A 353 -4.51 -14.89 -1.47
C TYR A 353 -4.56 -15.55 -2.85
N THR A 354 -5.76 -15.78 -3.35
CA THR A 354 -5.99 -16.58 -4.56
C THR A 354 -6.75 -15.79 -5.63
N THR A 355 -6.72 -16.28 -6.86
CA THR A 355 -7.58 -15.76 -7.94
C THR A 355 -9.06 -15.82 -7.58
N SER A 356 -9.47 -16.87 -6.84
CA SER A 356 -10.84 -17.00 -6.33
C SER A 356 -11.17 -15.91 -5.31
N ASP A 357 -10.22 -15.52 -4.45
CA ASP A 357 -10.40 -14.39 -3.53
C ASP A 357 -10.58 -13.08 -4.33
N TYR A 358 -9.73 -12.82 -5.33
CA TYR A 358 -9.86 -11.67 -6.22
C TYR A 358 -11.26 -11.59 -6.85
N ARG A 359 -11.75 -12.71 -7.41
CA ARG A 359 -13.10 -12.80 -7.99
C ARG A 359 -14.17 -12.53 -6.94
N SER A 360 -14.06 -13.14 -5.76
CA SER A 360 -15.03 -12.97 -4.66
C SER A 360 -15.09 -11.52 -4.15
N ILE A 361 -13.95 -10.81 -4.14
CA ILE A 361 -13.89 -9.37 -3.82
C ILE A 361 -14.67 -8.58 -4.87
N LEU A 362 -14.43 -8.83 -6.15
CA LEU A 362 -15.14 -8.15 -7.23
C LEU A 362 -16.65 -8.40 -7.15
N GLU A 363 -17.09 -9.65 -6.95
CA GLU A 363 -18.49 -10.01 -6.77
C GLU A 363 -19.11 -9.29 -5.56
N HIS A 364 -18.36 -9.20 -4.46
CA HIS A 364 -18.80 -8.47 -3.28
C HIS A 364 -19.02 -6.98 -3.58
N LEU A 365 -18.07 -6.32 -4.23
CA LEU A 365 -18.16 -4.89 -4.56
C LEU A 365 -19.29 -4.62 -5.57
N ILE A 366 -19.48 -5.47 -6.57
CA ILE A 366 -20.61 -5.38 -7.51
C ILE A 366 -21.94 -5.39 -6.74
N ARG A 367 -22.12 -6.33 -5.82
CA ARG A 367 -23.35 -6.42 -4.98
C ARG A 367 -23.48 -5.23 -4.03
N GLN A 368 -22.38 -4.85 -3.36
CA GLN A 368 -22.38 -3.76 -2.37
C GLN A 368 -22.75 -2.42 -3.00
N TRP A 369 -22.29 -2.17 -4.22
CA TRP A 369 -22.58 -0.94 -4.98
C TRP A 369 -23.80 -1.09 -5.91
N ARG A 370 -24.47 -2.24 -5.89
CA ARG A 370 -25.65 -2.53 -6.70
C ARG A 370 -25.44 -2.23 -8.18
N VAL A 371 -24.26 -2.57 -8.71
CA VAL A 371 -23.85 -2.20 -10.08
C VAL A 371 -24.78 -2.80 -11.12
N GLU A 372 -25.33 -4.00 -10.84
CA GLU A 372 -26.29 -4.67 -11.74
C GLU A 372 -27.63 -3.92 -11.89
N ASP A 373 -28.03 -3.20 -10.83
CA ASP A 373 -29.29 -2.46 -10.78
C ASP A 373 -29.18 -1.06 -11.43
N LEU A 374 -28.00 -0.63 -11.82
CA LEU A 374 -27.80 0.69 -12.42
C LEU A 374 -28.48 0.78 -13.80
N ALA A 375 -29.52 1.57 -13.91
CA ALA A 375 -30.29 1.77 -15.16
C ALA A 375 -30.34 3.25 -15.57
N GLU A 376 -30.64 4.13 -14.60
CA GLU A 376 -30.81 5.55 -14.82
C GLU A 376 -29.48 6.30 -14.71
N GLY A 377 -29.39 7.46 -15.37
CA GLY A 377 -28.21 8.33 -15.31
C GLY A 377 -26.99 7.82 -16.09
N LEU A 378 -27.05 6.66 -16.76
CA LEU A 378 -25.92 6.11 -17.50
C LEU A 378 -25.91 6.56 -18.96
N SER A 379 -24.76 7.06 -19.41
CA SER A 379 -24.43 7.24 -20.82
C SER A 379 -24.31 5.91 -21.56
N GLY A 380 -24.15 5.96 -22.88
CA GLY A 380 -23.83 4.75 -23.65
C GLY A 380 -22.51 4.07 -23.21
N GLU A 381 -21.52 4.88 -22.80
CA GLU A 381 -20.26 4.36 -22.24
C GLU A 381 -20.45 3.78 -20.85
N GLY A 382 -21.25 4.42 -19.99
CA GLY A 382 -21.59 3.90 -18.66
C GLY A 382 -22.31 2.56 -18.71
N ARG A 383 -23.29 2.40 -19.63
CA ARG A 383 -23.94 1.09 -19.84
C ARG A 383 -22.95 0.00 -20.25
N ARG A 384 -22.07 0.29 -21.21
CA ARG A 384 -21.00 -0.66 -21.60
C ARG A 384 -20.04 -0.99 -20.45
N ALA A 385 -19.72 0.01 -19.62
CA ALA A 385 -18.88 -0.17 -18.43
C ALA A 385 -19.55 -1.09 -17.40
N ARG A 386 -20.83 -0.87 -17.09
CA ARG A 386 -21.64 -1.72 -16.22
C ARG A 386 -21.67 -3.16 -16.73
N ASP A 387 -22.03 -3.36 -17.98
CA ASP A 387 -22.13 -4.69 -18.58
C ASP A 387 -20.78 -5.42 -18.56
N TYR A 388 -19.68 -4.69 -18.80
CA TYR A 388 -18.32 -5.25 -18.69
C TYR A 388 -18.02 -5.72 -17.26
N VAL A 389 -18.27 -4.87 -16.25
CA VAL A 389 -17.97 -5.16 -14.85
C VAL A 389 -18.81 -6.35 -14.36
N CYS A 390 -20.11 -6.35 -14.63
CA CYS A 390 -21.01 -7.43 -14.22
C CYS A 390 -20.68 -8.78 -14.89
N ALA A 391 -20.15 -8.76 -16.12
CA ALA A 391 -19.74 -9.99 -16.79
C ALA A 391 -18.35 -10.51 -16.37
N LEU A 392 -17.57 -9.71 -15.65
CA LEU A 392 -16.17 -10.03 -15.37
C LEU A 392 -15.98 -11.21 -14.39
N PRO A 393 -16.76 -11.35 -13.30
CA PRO A 393 -16.62 -12.48 -12.38
C PRO A 393 -16.72 -13.83 -13.08
N GLU A 394 -17.71 -14.00 -13.95
CA GLU A 394 -17.89 -15.22 -14.73
C GLU A 394 -16.73 -15.49 -15.71
N LYS A 395 -16.18 -14.44 -16.31
CA LYS A 395 -14.99 -14.56 -17.15
C LYS A 395 -13.78 -15.05 -16.34
N ILE A 396 -13.58 -14.49 -15.14
CA ILE A 396 -12.49 -14.91 -14.24
C ILE A 396 -12.69 -16.37 -13.85
N ARG A 397 -13.89 -16.79 -13.43
CA ARG A 397 -14.21 -18.17 -13.08
C ARG A 397 -13.85 -19.15 -14.19
N ARG A 398 -14.24 -18.84 -15.43
CA ARG A 398 -13.88 -19.69 -16.60
C ARG A 398 -12.39 -19.73 -16.86
N MET A 399 -11.64 -18.66 -16.55
CA MET A 399 -10.18 -18.66 -16.65
C MET A 399 -9.53 -19.53 -15.57
N GLU A 400 -10.05 -19.49 -14.35
CA GLU A 400 -9.62 -20.37 -13.24
C GLU A 400 -9.79 -21.84 -13.61
N GLU A 401 -10.99 -22.23 -14.08
CA GLU A 401 -11.30 -23.59 -14.52
C GLU A 401 -10.35 -24.08 -15.63
N LYS A 402 -10.17 -23.25 -16.66
CA LYS A 402 -9.23 -23.57 -17.77
C LYS A 402 -7.78 -23.68 -17.31
N SER A 403 -7.36 -22.85 -16.36
CA SER A 403 -6.01 -22.91 -15.79
C SER A 403 -5.81 -24.20 -15.01
N HIS A 404 -6.78 -24.56 -14.18
CA HIS A 404 -6.78 -25.82 -13.42
C HIS A 404 -6.74 -27.05 -14.34
N ASP A 405 -7.57 -27.07 -15.37
CA ASP A 405 -7.60 -28.17 -16.36
C ASP A 405 -6.28 -28.31 -17.10
N ARG A 406 -5.65 -27.18 -17.48
CA ARG A 406 -4.32 -27.18 -18.14
C ARG A 406 -3.24 -27.74 -17.21
N ALA A 407 -3.22 -27.29 -15.94
CA ALA A 407 -2.26 -27.77 -14.96
C ALA A 407 -2.38 -29.27 -14.74
N ASN A 408 -3.60 -29.79 -14.63
CA ASN A 408 -3.89 -31.21 -14.47
C ASN A 408 -3.46 -32.02 -15.71
N ARG A 409 -3.75 -31.55 -16.92
CA ARG A 409 -3.37 -32.23 -18.17
C ARG A 409 -1.86 -32.23 -18.39
N ALA A 410 -1.20 -31.10 -18.08
CA ALA A 410 0.24 -30.94 -18.27
C ALA A 410 1.07 -31.70 -17.23
N ARG A 411 0.46 -32.24 -16.16
CA ARG A 411 1.15 -32.87 -15.02
C ARG A 411 2.31 -31.99 -14.51
N LYS A 412 2.10 -30.66 -14.52
CA LYS A 412 3.14 -29.72 -14.07
C LYS A 412 3.61 -30.10 -12.66
N GLN A 413 4.92 -30.15 -12.50
CA GLN A 413 5.53 -30.36 -11.19
C GLN A 413 5.78 -28.98 -10.55
N PRO A 414 5.62 -28.85 -9.23
CA PRO A 414 6.03 -27.64 -8.53
C PRO A 414 7.53 -27.37 -8.74
N THR A 415 7.86 -26.13 -8.95
CA THR A 415 9.26 -25.67 -9.08
C THR A 415 9.75 -25.16 -7.73
N PRO A 416 10.90 -25.65 -7.23
CA PRO A 416 11.51 -25.10 -6.04
C PRO A 416 12.12 -23.72 -6.36
N VAL A 417 11.64 -22.68 -5.71
CA VAL A 417 12.12 -21.31 -5.83
C VAL A 417 12.76 -20.88 -4.52
N PRO A 418 14.06 -20.50 -4.52
CA PRO A 418 14.72 -19.99 -3.33
C PRO A 418 14.23 -18.56 -3.02
N PHE A 419 13.94 -18.27 -1.75
CA PHE A 419 13.61 -16.92 -1.31
C PHE A 419 14.69 -16.38 -0.37
N SER A 420 15.26 -15.24 -0.71
CA SER A 420 16.29 -14.55 0.06
C SER A 420 15.84 -14.25 1.50
N TRP A 421 14.56 -13.99 1.69
CA TRP A 421 13.92 -13.67 2.97
C TRP A 421 14.02 -14.79 4.01
N ILE A 422 14.12 -16.04 3.55
CA ILE A 422 14.19 -17.25 4.40
C ILE A 422 15.52 -17.98 4.22
N PHE A 423 16.62 -17.21 4.08
CA PHE A 423 17.98 -17.74 3.92
C PHE A 423 18.14 -18.66 2.71
N ASP A 424 17.57 -18.28 1.58
CA ASP A 424 17.56 -19.02 0.31
C ASP A 424 16.94 -20.43 0.38
N ARG A 425 16.15 -20.72 1.43
CA ARG A 425 15.41 -21.98 1.47
C ARG A 425 14.38 -22.02 0.35
N PRO A 426 14.26 -23.16 -0.37
CA PRO A 426 13.35 -23.26 -1.49
C PRO A 426 11.90 -23.48 -1.02
N VAL A 427 10.97 -22.77 -1.65
CA VAL A 427 9.54 -23.03 -1.56
C VAL A 427 9.09 -23.61 -2.92
N SER A 428 8.38 -24.73 -2.88
CA SER A 428 7.80 -25.34 -4.09
C SER A 428 6.59 -24.56 -4.53
N VAL A 429 6.60 -23.99 -5.74
CA VAL A 429 5.51 -23.18 -6.30
C VAL A 429 5.08 -23.68 -7.67
N MET A 430 3.80 -23.52 -7.98
CA MET A 430 3.26 -23.79 -9.31
C MET A 430 3.35 -22.54 -10.16
N LEU A 431 4.34 -22.48 -11.04
CA LEU A 431 4.49 -21.37 -11.98
C LEU A 431 3.51 -21.53 -13.17
N PRO A 432 3.00 -20.38 -13.74
CA PRO A 432 1.99 -20.40 -14.81
C PRO A 432 2.42 -21.10 -16.09
#